data_a659b221602cc6360c89d21264f98ebe
#
_entry.id   a659b221602cc6360c89d21264f98ebe
#
_cell.length_a   1.000
_cell.length_b   1.000
_cell.length_c   1.000
_cell.angle_alpha   90.00
_cell.angle_beta   90.00
_cell.angle_gamma   90.00
#
_symmetry.space_group_name_H-M   'P 1'
#
loop_
_entity.id
_entity.type
_entity.pdbx_description
1 polymer ?
#
loop_
_entity_poly.entity_id
_entity_poly.type
_entity_poly.pdbx_seq_one_letter_code
_entity_poly.pdbx_strand_id
1 'polypeptide(L)' 'MKNINYDLLKLLHSKLDNVWRLEKHYVDDAKEAKCHSVPALEQILEDEKRHVEMLREEIKMRMEAGIFD' A
#
# COMPACT_ATOMS: atom_id res chain seq x y z
N MET A 1 -22.73 -0.83 -3.22
CA MET A 1 -21.39 -1.15 -3.81
C MET A 1 -21.16 -2.64 -3.78
N LYS A 2 -20.63 -3.21 -4.86
CA LYS A 2 -20.30 -4.62 -4.88
C LYS A 2 -19.18 -4.93 -3.89
N ASN A 3 -19.22 -6.12 -3.29
CA ASN A 3 -18.23 -6.51 -2.28
C ASN A 3 -16.80 -6.44 -2.81
N ILE A 4 -16.55 -6.87 -4.05
CA ILE A 4 -15.20 -6.79 -4.62
C ILE A 4 -14.69 -5.36 -4.72
N ASN A 5 -15.55 -4.40 -5.05
CA ASN A 5 -15.16 -3.00 -5.13
C ASN A 5 -14.82 -2.44 -3.75
N TYR A 6 -15.61 -2.81 -2.75
CA TYR A 6 -15.32 -2.47 -1.37
C TYR A 6 -13.99 -3.06 -0.91
N ASP A 7 -13.76 -4.33 -1.22
CA ASP A 7 -12.52 -5.02 -0.84
C ASP A 7 -11.29 -4.34 -1.44
N LEU A 8 -11.36 -3.96 -2.71
CA LEU A 8 -10.26 -3.26 -3.38
C LEU A 8 -9.97 -1.91 -2.74
N LEU A 9 -11.02 -1.14 -2.43
CA LEU A 9 -10.87 0.15 -1.76
C LEU A 9 -10.29 -0.01 -0.35
N LYS A 10 -10.79 -0.99 0.39
CA LYS A 10 -10.33 -1.22 1.75
C LYS A 10 -8.86 -1.64 1.76
N LEU A 11 -8.48 -2.52 0.85
CA LEU A 11 -7.09 -2.95 0.74
C LEU A 11 -6.18 -1.80 0.31
N LEU A 12 -6.61 -0.99 -0.65
CA LEU A 12 -5.86 0.20 -1.07
C LEU A 12 -5.65 1.14 0.11
N HIS A 13 -6.69 1.41 0.88
CA HIS A 13 -6.59 2.27 2.05
C HIS A 13 -5.56 1.73 3.05
N SER A 14 -5.59 0.42 3.31
CA SER A 14 -4.65 -0.22 4.23
C SER A 14 -3.21 -0.14 3.73
N LYS A 15 -2.99 -0.33 2.42
CA LYS A 15 -1.66 -0.25 1.82
C LYS A 15 -1.11 1.18 1.85
N LEU A 16 -1.95 2.16 1.59
CA LEU A 16 -1.55 3.57 1.69
C LEU A 16 -1.16 3.94 3.12
N ASP A 17 -1.89 3.44 4.11
CA ASP A 17 -1.55 3.64 5.51
C ASP A 17 -0.19 3.01 5.85
N ASN A 18 0.06 1.81 5.36
CA ASN A 18 1.36 1.15 5.56
C ASN A 18 2.51 1.93 4.93
N VAL A 19 2.32 2.45 3.71
CA VAL A 19 3.33 3.28 3.04
C VAL A 19 3.65 4.50 3.91
N TRP A 20 2.61 5.19 4.38
CA TRP A 20 2.78 6.38 5.22
C TRP A 20 3.56 6.06 6.49
N ARG A 21 3.17 4.97 7.19
CA ARG A 21 3.83 4.59 8.45
C ARG A 21 5.29 4.19 8.24
N LEU A 22 5.57 3.45 7.17
CA LEU A 22 6.94 3.06 6.84
C LEU A 22 7.81 4.28 6.55
N GLU A 23 7.30 5.22 5.73
CA GLU A 23 8.06 6.42 5.37
C GLU A 23 8.26 7.38 6.53
N LYS A 24 7.25 7.55 7.40
CA LYS A 24 7.29 8.58 8.43
C LYS A 24 7.81 8.08 9.77
N HIS A 25 7.70 6.77 10.06
CA HIS A 25 8.00 6.24 11.38
C HIS A 25 8.90 5.02 11.37
N TYR A 26 8.49 3.94 10.71
CA TYR A 26 9.12 2.63 10.91
C TYR A 26 10.56 2.58 10.43
N VAL A 27 10.85 3.09 9.25
CA VAL A 27 12.23 3.11 8.72
C VAL A 27 13.11 4.01 9.58
N ASP A 28 12.61 5.18 9.94
CA ASP A 28 13.36 6.12 10.78
C ASP A 28 13.62 5.56 12.18
N ASP A 29 12.62 4.89 12.77
CA ASP A 29 12.79 4.24 14.07
C ASP A 29 13.88 3.16 14.02
N ALA A 30 13.90 2.37 12.95
CA ALA A 30 14.91 1.33 12.77
C ALA A 30 16.31 1.95 12.58
N LYS A 31 16.42 3.05 11.82
CA LYS A 31 17.68 3.76 11.63
C LYS A 31 18.20 4.34 12.95
N GLU A 32 17.31 4.95 13.73
CA GLU A 32 17.66 5.52 15.01
C GLU A 32 18.15 4.45 15.99
N ALA A 33 17.49 3.29 15.99
CA ALA A 33 17.87 2.16 16.82
C ALA A 33 19.12 1.42 16.30
N LYS A 34 19.64 1.81 15.13
CA LYS A 34 20.76 1.15 14.46
C LYS A 34 20.46 -0.34 14.25
N CYS A 35 19.22 -0.63 13.88
CA CYS A 35 18.72 -1.99 13.74
C CYS A 35 19.09 -2.54 12.37
N HIS A 36 19.44 -3.82 12.31
CA HIS A 36 19.75 -4.51 11.05
C HIS A 36 18.51 -4.69 10.17
N SER A 37 17.31 -4.37 10.68
CA SER A 37 16.07 -4.50 9.92
C SER A 37 15.84 -3.38 8.91
N VAL A 38 16.66 -2.32 8.89
CA VAL A 38 16.49 -1.20 7.97
C VAL A 38 16.33 -1.66 6.52
N PRO A 39 17.21 -2.49 5.96
CA PRO A 39 17.04 -2.94 4.57
C PRO A 39 15.75 -3.71 4.34
N ALA A 40 15.32 -4.53 5.30
CA ALA A 40 14.07 -5.28 5.19
C ALA A 40 12.87 -4.33 5.16
N LEU A 41 12.84 -3.32 6.03
CA LEU A 41 11.75 -2.36 6.07
C LEU A 41 11.72 -1.49 4.81
N GLU A 42 12.88 -1.11 4.28
CA GLU A 42 12.96 -0.36 3.03
C GLU A 42 12.43 -1.18 1.85
N GLN A 43 12.72 -2.49 1.81
CA GLN A 43 12.20 -3.37 0.78
C GLN A 43 10.68 -3.52 0.90
N ILE A 44 10.17 -3.68 2.12
CA ILE A 44 8.73 -3.76 2.35
C ILE A 44 8.04 -2.48 1.88
N LEU A 45 8.65 -1.32 2.14
CA LEU A 45 8.11 -0.04 1.66
C LEU A 45 8.01 -0.01 0.14
N GLU A 46 9.05 -0.42 -0.57
CA GLU A 46 9.01 -0.48 -2.03
C GLU A 46 7.95 -1.45 -2.54
N ASP A 47 7.81 -2.61 -1.89
CA ASP A 47 6.80 -3.59 -2.24
C ASP A 47 5.38 -3.06 -1.98
N GLU A 48 5.17 -2.35 -0.89
CA GLU A 48 3.87 -1.73 -0.59
C GLU A 48 3.51 -0.65 -1.63
N LYS A 49 4.48 0.15 -2.06
CA LYS A 49 4.25 1.13 -3.14
C LYS A 49 3.84 0.44 -4.43
N ARG A 50 4.45 -0.68 -4.77
CA ARG A 50 4.09 -1.47 -5.94
C ARG A 50 2.67 -2.02 -5.81
N HIS A 51 2.29 -2.51 -4.61
CA HIS A 51 0.94 -3.00 -4.35
C HIS A 51 -0.10 -1.88 -4.52
N VAL A 52 0.21 -0.68 -4.07
CA VAL A 52 -0.66 0.49 -4.26
C VAL A 52 -0.93 0.72 -5.75
N GLU A 53 0.11 0.69 -6.57
CA GLU A 53 -0.06 0.88 -8.01
C GLU A 53 -0.87 -0.24 -8.66
N MET A 54 -0.67 -1.49 -8.22
CA MET A 54 -1.47 -2.62 -8.70
C MET A 54 -2.96 -2.42 -8.40
N LEU A 55 -3.28 -1.97 -7.20
CA LEU A 55 -4.67 -1.73 -6.79
C LEU A 55 -5.28 -0.55 -7.54
N ARG A 56 -4.52 0.52 -7.73
CA ARG A 56 -4.99 1.68 -8.49
C ARG A 56 -5.35 1.30 -9.93
N GLU A 57 -4.49 0.52 -10.58
CA GLU A 57 -4.74 0.07 -11.94
C GLU A 57 -5.97 -0.83 -12.02
N GLU A 58 -6.15 -1.72 -11.05
CA GLU A 58 -7.31 -2.60 -11.02
C GLU A 58 -8.61 -1.82 -10.85
N ILE A 59 -8.62 -0.85 -9.93
CA ILE A 59 -9.79 0.01 -9.70
C ILE A 59 -10.09 0.83 -10.96
N LYS A 60 -9.06 1.38 -11.59
CA LYS A 60 -9.20 2.14 -12.83
C LYS A 60 -9.87 1.31 -13.93
N MET A 61 -9.39 0.09 -14.13
CA MET A 61 -9.97 -0.81 -15.13
C MET A 61 -11.44 -1.12 -14.85
N ARG A 62 -11.79 -1.32 -13.59
CA ARG A 62 -13.18 -1.57 -13.20
C ARG A 62 -14.07 -0.35 -13.45
N MET A 63 -13.56 0.85 -13.21
CA MET A 63 -14.27 2.09 -13.52
C MET A 63 -14.50 2.24 -15.02
N GLU A 64 -13.46 2.00 -15.81
CA GLU A 64 -13.54 2.10 -17.27
C GLU A 64 -14.50 1.07 -17.86
N ALA A 65 -14.58 -0.12 -17.25
CA ALA A 65 -15.51 -1.16 -17.66
C ALA A 65 -16.95 -0.95 -17.17
N GLY A 66 -17.19 0.09 -16.37
CA GLY A 66 -18.52 0.39 -15.84
C GLY A 66 -19.00 -0.57 -14.76
N ILE A 67 -18.07 -1.25 -14.07
CA ILE A 67 -18.40 -2.24 -13.03
C ILE A 67 -17.94 -1.82 -11.63
N PHE A 68 -17.64 -0.55 -11.44
CA PHE A 68 -17.27 -0.02 -10.12
C PHE A 68 -18.50 0.64 -9.48
N ASP A 69 -19.50 -0.17 -9.20
CA ASP A 69 -20.79 0.27 -8.64
C ASP A 69 -21.08 -0.33 -7.26
#